data_5e28d3f54fb02bed267b3fc615286b44
#
_entry.id   5e28d3f54fb02bed267b3fc615286b44
#
_cell.length_a   1.000
_cell.length_b   1.000
_cell.length_c   1.000
_cell.angle_alpha   90.00
_cell.angle_beta   90.00
_cell.angle_gamma   90.00
#
_symmetry.space_group_name_H-M   'P 1'
#
loop_
_entity.id
_entity.type
_entity.pdbx_description
1 polymer ?
#
loop_
_entity_poly.entity_id
_entity_poly.type
_entity_poly.pdbx_seq_one_letter_code
_entity_poly.pdbx_strand_id
1 'polypeptide(L)'
;AAPAPTVQGDADLLLDLLCNLVQNAAKASKPGAPVVVLCTADADTATLTVADRGCGIPPDQLARVTEPFYMVDKSRARRQGGSGLGLALCQRIAVAHDGTLKIESEPGKGTRVSVTLPLWKKEADA
;
A
#
# COMPACT_ATOMS: atom_id res chain seq x y z
N ALA A 1 -16.15 -19.46 -6.19
CA ALA A 1 -15.06 -18.51 -5.94
C ALA A 1 -14.00 -19.16 -5.05
N ALA A 2 -12.76 -18.86 -5.30
CA ALA A 2 -11.68 -19.34 -4.45
C ALA A 2 -11.80 -18.75 -3.04
N PRO A 3 -11.46 -19.51 -2.00
CA PRO A 3 -11.44 -18.95 -0.66
C PRO A 3 -10.44 -17.79 -0.56
N ALA A 4 -10.75 -16.83 0.29
CA ALA A 4 -9.86 -15.71 0.51
C ALA A 4 -8.52 -16.20 1.07
N PRO A 5 -7.40 -15.62 0.64
CA PRO A 5 -6.11 -15.98 1.21
C PRO A 5 -6.04 -15.58 2.69
N THR A 6 -5.31 -16.39 3.46
CA THR A 6 -5.14 -16.15 4.89
C THR A 6 -3.67 -15.92 5.18
N VAL A 7 -3.37 -14.87 5.92
CA VAL A 7 -2.02 -14.56 6.38
C VAL A 7 -2.03 -14.51 7.91
N GLN A 8 -0.87 -14.80 8.50
CA GLN A 8 -0.71 -14.66 9.94
C GLN A 8 -0.20 -13.27 10.27
N GLY A 9 -0.90 -12.57 11.14
CA GLY A 9 -0.48 -11.23 11.49
C GLY A 9 -1.40 -10.55 12.47
N ASP A 10 -1.08 -9.30 12.75
CA ASP A 10 -1.89 -8.45 13.62
C ASP A 10 -2.99 -7.79 12.79
N ALA A 11 -4.24 -8.14 13.08
CA ALA A 11 -5.37 -7.64 12.32
C ALA A 11 -5.49 -6.12 12.37
N ASP A 12 -5.20 -5.50 13.51
CA ASP A 12 -5.27 -4.06 13.64
C ASP A 12 -4.20 -3.35 12.82
N LEU A 13 -2.97 -3.87 12.83
CA LEU A 13 -1.88 -3.30 12.03
C LEU A 13 -2.14 -3.48 10.53
N LEU A 14 -2.64 -4.63 10.12
CA LEU A 14 -2.95 -4.87 8.71
C LEU A 14 -4.12 -4.01 8.24
N LEU A 15 -5.09 -3.76 9.10
CA LEU A 15 -6.18 -2.84 8.80
C LEU A 15 -5.66 -1.40 8.67
N ASP A 16 -4.76 -0.98 9.55
CA ASP A 16 -4.12 0.34 9.45
C ASP A 16 -3.36 0.48 8.14
N LEU A 17 -2.63 -0.56 7.74
CA LEU A 17 -1.92 -0.58 6.46
C LEU A 17 -2.89 -0.36 5.29
N LEU A 18 -3.97 -1.14 5.25
CA LEU A 18 -4.96 -1.02 4.18
C LEU A 18 -5.61 0.37 4.17
N CYS A 19 -6.02 0.87 5.33
CA CYS A 19 -6.64 2.19 5.45
C CYS A 19 -5.69 3.29 4.97
N ASN A 20 -4.41 3.22 5.33
CA ASN A 20 -3.41 4.19 4.89
C ASN A 20 -3.24 4.16 3.37
N LEU A 21 -3.17 2.97 2.78
CA LEU A 21 -3.03 2.86 1.32
C LEU A 21 -4.24 3.42 0.59
N VAL A 22 -5.45 3.11 1.06
CA VAL A 22 -6.68 3.61 0.45
C VAL A 22 -6.80 5.12 0.61
N GLN A 23 -6.49 5.66 1.78
CA GLN A 23 -6.53 7.10 2.02
C GLN A 23 -5.53 7.84 1.13
N ASN A 24 -4.31 7.33 0.99
CA ASN A 24 -3.31 7.93 0.12
C ASN A 24 -3.78 7.93 -1.33
N ALA A 25 -4.35 6.82 -1.79
CA ALA A 25 -4.89 6.73 -3.15
C ALA A 25 -6.04 7.71 -3.36
N ALA A 26 -6.94 7.82 -2.40
CA ALA A 26 -8.07 8.74 -2.48
C ALA A 26 -7.61 10.20 -2.53
N LYS A 27 -6.62 10.56 -1.72
CA LYS A 27 -6.07 11.92 -1.71
C LYS A 27 -5.37 12.27 -3.02
N ALA A 28 -4.70 11.32 -3.64
CA ALA A 28 -3.98 11.54 -4.89
C ALA A 28 -4.92 11.57 -6.10
N SER A 29 -6.09 10.94 -5.99
CA SER A 29 -7.01 10.78 -7.11
C SER A 29 -7.79 12.05 -7.41
N LYS A 30 -8.16 12.22 -8.67
CA LYS A 30 -9.07 13.27 -9.08
C LYS A 30 -10.48 12.96 -8.58
N PRO A 31 -11.33 13.97 -8.31
CA PRO A 31 -12.71 13.72 -7.91
C PRO A 31 -13.43 12.82 -8.92
N GLY A 32 -14.08 11.78 -8.42
CA GLY A 32 -14.79 10.81 -9.26
C GLY A 32 -13.92 9.71 -9.87
N ALA A 33 -12.60 9.78 -9.73
CA ALA A 33 -11.73 8.73 -10.23
C ALA A 33 -11.77 7.52 -9.29
N PRO A 34 -11.77 6.29 -9.85
CA PRO A 34 -11.83 5.11 -9.00
C PRO A 34 -10.50 4.82 -8.31
N VAL A 35 -10.60 4.26 -7.10
CA VAL A 35 -9.49 3.60 -6.42
C VAL A 35 -9.78 2.11 -6.49
N VAL A 36 -8.83 1.34 -7.00
CA VAL A 36 -8.99 -0.10 -7.18
C VAL A 36 -8.20 -0.84 -6.11
N VAL A 37 -8.86 -1.74 -5.41
CA VAL A 37 -8.21 -2.61 -4.43
C VAL A 37 -8.31 -4.04 -4.95
N LEU A 38 -7.17 -4.69 -5.12
CA LEU A 38 -7.08 -6.06 -5.60
C LEU A 38 -6.38 -6.92 -4.57
N CYS A 39 -6.85 -8.15 -4.43
CA CYS A 39 -6.17 -9.15 -3.62
C CYS A 39 -5.96 -10.39 -4.47
N THR A 40 -4.71 -10.80 -4.62
CA THR A 40 -4.34 -11.99 -5.38
C THR A 40 -3.47 -12.90 -4.50
N ALA A 41 -3.39 -14.15 -4.86
CA ALA A 41 -2.55 -15.10 -4.14
C ALA A 41 -1.97 -16.13 -5.09
N ASP A 42 -0.74 -16.54 -4.82
CA ASP A 42 -0.14 -17.72 -5.43
C ASP A 42 0.00 -18.83 -4.37
N ALA A 43 0.87 -19.81 -4.61
CA ALA A 43 1.04 -20.93 -3.68
C ALA A 43 1.64 -20.52 -2.33
N ASP A 44 2.41 -19.43 -2.29
CA ASP A 44 3.22 -19.07 -1.13
C ASP A 44 2.90 -17.69 -0.56
N THR A 45 2.35 -16.80 -1.37
CA THR A 45 2.16 -15.40 -0.97
C THR A 45 0.78 -14.87 -1.34
N ALA A 46 0.35 -13.85 -0.61
CA ALA A 46 -0.81 -13.04 -0.96
C ALA A 46 -0.34 -11.62 -1.26
N THR A 47 -0.92 -11.00 -2.27
CA THR A 47 -0.58 -9.64 -2.65
C THR A 47 -1.83 -8.77 -2.60
N LEU A 48 -1.74 -7.68 -1.84
CA LEU A 48 -2.75 -6.64 -1.78
C LEU A 48 -2.25 -5.47 -2.61
N THR A 49 -3.04 -5.05 -3.58
CA THR A 49 -2.68 -3.93 -4.45
C THR A 49 -3.73 -2.84 -4.34
N VAL A 50 -3.28 -1.61 -4.13
CA VAL A 50 -4.15 -0.43 -4.16
C VAL A 50 -3.64 0.46 -5.29
N ALA A 51 -4.50 0.70 -6.28
CA ALA A 51 -4.15 1.47 -7.47
C ALA A 51 -5.06 2.69 -7.60
N ASP A 52 -4.47 3.82 -7.96
CA ASP A 52 -5.20 5.05 -8.23
C ASP A 52 -4.83 5.61 -9.60
N ARG A 53 -5.63 6.58 -10.07
CA ARG A 53 -5.36 7.34 -11.29
C ARG A 53 -5.11 8.80 -10.95
N GLY A 54 -4.27 9.01 -9.93
CA GLY A 54 -3.94 10.33 -9.45
C GLY A 54 -2.76 10.96 -10.16
N CYS A 55 -2.11 11.90 -9.47
CA CYS A 55 -1.01 12.67 -10.04
C CYS A 55 0.27 11.86 -10.27
N GLY A 56 0.39 10.69 -9.66
CA GLY A 56 1.61 9.91 -9.73
C GLY A 56 2.73 10.47 -8.88
N ILE A 57 3.87 9.80 -8.91
CA ILE A 57 5.06 10.18 -8.15
C ILE A 57 6.21 10.32 -9.14
N PRO A 58 6.94 11.46 -9.13
CA PRO A 58 8.11 11.61 -10.00
C PRO A 58 9.16 10.52 -9.74
N PRO A 59 9.84 10.01 -10.78
CA PRO A 59 10.80 8.90 -10.61
C PRO A 59 11.92 9.20 -9.62
N ASP A 60 12.37 10.46 -9.55
CA ASP A 60 13.42 10.87 -8.62
C ASP A 60 12.97 10.87 -7.16
N GLN A 61 11.68 10.78 -6.90
CA GLN A 61 11.13 10.76 -5.55
C GLN A 61 10.63 9.39 -5.12
N LEU A 62 10.48 8.44 -6.04
CA LEU A 62 9.93 7.12 -5.73
C LEU A 62 10.70 6.39 -4.62
N ALA A 63 12.02 6.51 -4.61
CA ALA A 63 12.85 5.85 -3.60
C ALA A 63 12.70 6.45 -2.21
N ARG A 64 12.12 7.65 -2.10
CA ARG A 64 12.04 8.40 -0.85
C ARG A 64 10.66 8.43 -0.22
N VAL A 65 9.62 8.03 -0.94
CA VAL A 65 8.24 8.18 -0.45
C VAL A 65 7.91 7.32 0.76
N THR A 66 8.75 6.33 1.07
CA THR A 66 8.62 5.54 2.29
C THR A 66 9.46 6.09 3.45
N GLU A 67 10.21 7.17 3.23
CA GLU A 67 10.91 7.84 4.33
C GLU A 67 9.90 8.57 5.22
N PRO A 68 10.05 8.50 6.56
CA PRO A 68 9.16 9.24 7.47
C PRO A 68 9.19 10.74 7.16
N PHE A 69 8.01 11.36 7.18
CA PHE A 69 7.81 12.79 6.95
C PHE A 69 8.12 13.27 5.53
N TYR A 70 8.49 12.37 4.60
CA TYR A 70 8.70 12.77 3.22
C TYR A 70 7.36 12.99 2.51
N MET A 71 7.22 14.09 1.80
CA MET A 71 6.02 14.43 1.04
C MET A 71 6.42 14.92 -0.35
N VAL A 72 5.73 14.41 -1.38
CA VAL A 72 5.96 14.81 -2.77
C VAL A 72 5.54 16.25 -2.99
N ASP A 73 4.39 16.64 -2.43
CA ASP A 73 3.87 18.00 -2.49
C ASP A 73 3.47 18.43 -1.08
N LYS A 74 4.33 19.23 -0.45
CA LYS A 74 4.12 19.65 0.94
C LYS A 74 2.88 20.53 1.11
N SER A 75 2.61 21.41 0.15
CA SER A 75 1.42 22.28 0.18
C SER A 75 0.14 21.46 0.13
N ARG A 76 0.09 20.52 -0.80
CA ARG A 76 -1.06 19.63 -0.97
C ARG A 76 -1.27 18.75 0.25
N ALA A 77 -0.19 18.15 0.77
CA ALA A 77 -0.25 17.31 1.94
C ALA A 77 -0.77 18.07 3.15
N ARG A 78 -0.34 19.31 3.32
CA ARG A 78 -0.78 20.16 4.42
C ARG A 78 -2.28 20.45 4.34
N ARG A 79 -2.79 20.76 3.15
CA ARG A 79 -4.23 20.97 2.93
C ARG A 79 -5.07 19.72 3.17
N GLN A 80 -4.51 18.58 2.94
CA GLN A 80 -5.17 17.30 3.11
C GLN A 80 -4.93 16.65 4.47
N GLY A 81 -4.15 17.32 5.33
CA GLY A 81 -3.84 16.81 6.65
C GLY A 81 -2.82 15.68 6.69
N GLY A 82 -2.09 15.46 5.60
CA GLY A 82 -1.08 14.42 5.54
C GLY A 82 0.18 14.77 6.32
N SER A 83 0.77 13.78 7.00
CA SER A 83 1.97 13.95 7.79
C SER A 83 3.23 13.38 7.13
N GLY A 84 3.10 12.65 6.03
CA GLY A 84 4.22 11.96 5.40
C GLY A 84 4.60 10.65 6.08
N LEU A 85 3.79 10.17 7.02
CA LEU A 85 4.08 8.94 7.76
C LEU A 85 3.37 7.70 7.19
N GLY A 86 2.34 7.87 6.34
CA GLY A 86 1.49 6.77 5.90
C GLY A 86 2.23 5.66 5.18
N LEU A 87 3.02 5.99 4.14
CA LEU A 87 3.76 4.96 3.39
C LEU A 87 4.91 4.37 4.21
N ALA A 88 5.58 5.17 5.03
CA ALA A 88 6.62 4.67 5.92
C ALA A 88 6.04 3.66 6.91
N LEU A 89 4.88 3.95 7.47
CA LEU A 89 4.19 3.05 8.38
C LEU A 89 3.79 1.77 7.66
N CYS A 90 3.24 1.87 6.44
CA CYS A 90 2.87 0.70 5.64
C CYS A 90 4.07 -0.21 5.38
N GLN A 91 5.21 0.37 5.04
CA GLN A 91 6.42 -0.41 4.82
C GLN A 91 6.86 -1.15 6.08
N ARG A 92 6.82 -0.46 7.22
CA ARG A 92 7.20 -1.09 8.50
C ARG A 92 6.26 -2.22 8.88
N ILE A 93 4.97 -2.05 8.65
CA ILE A 93 3.99 -3.10 8.92
C ILE A 93 4.25 -4.30 8.01
N ALA A 94 4.50 -4.07 6.72
CA ALA A 94 4.80 -5.15 5.79
C ALA A 94 6.04 -5.93 6.21
N VAL A 95 7.11 -5.24 6.56
CA VAL A 95 8.37 -5.87 7.00
C VAL A 95 8.15 -6.65 8.30
N ALA A 96 7.38 -6.11 9.23
CA ALA A 96 7.07 -6.78 10.49
C ALA A 96 6.28 -8.09 10.29
N HIS A 97 5.61 -8.20 9.14
CA HIS A 97 4.85 -9.41 8.77
C HIS A 97 5.60 -10.28 7.75
N ASP A 98 6.91 -10.10 7.65
CA ASP A 98 7.79 -10.82 6.71
C ASP A 98 7.41 -10.60 5.24
N GLY A 99 6.84 -9.46 4.95
CA GLY A 99 6.41 -9.09 3.62
C GLY A 99 7.24 -7.98 3.01
N THR A 100 6.80 -7.54 1.84
CA THR A 100 7.45 -6.46 1.09
C THR A 100 6.40 -5.48 0.60
N LEU A 101 6.83 -4.23 0.41
CA LEU A 101 5.99 -3.19 -0.17
C LEU A 101 6.69 -2.68 -1.43
N LYS A 102 5.94 -2.62 -2.54
CA LYS A 102 6.44 -2.15 -3.82
C LYS A 102 5.55 -1.02 -4.32
N ILE A 103 6.16 0.03 -4.85
CA ILE A 103 5.44 1.17 -5.41
C ILE A 103 5.82 1.33 -6.86
N GLU A 104 4.81 1.37 -7.73
CA GLU A 104 4.96 1.66 -9.15
C GLU A 104 4.14 2.90 -9.46
N SER A 105 4.74 3.86 -10.14
CA SER A 105 4.04 5.12 -10.42
C SER A 105 4.61 5.78 -11.66
N GLU A 106 3.72 6.49 -12.38
CA GLU A 106 4.08 7.37 -13.48
C GLU A 106 3.39 8.71 -13.28
N PRO A 107 4.15 9.83 -13.40
CA PRO A 107 3.53 11.17 -13.29
C PRO A 107 2.38 11.33 -14.28
N GLY A 108 1.26 11.83 -13.78
CA GLY A 108 0.06 12.04 -14.58
C GLY A 108 -0.80 10.82 -14.85
N LYS A 109 -0.34 9.63 -14.49
CA LYS A 109 -1.09 8.39 -14.74
C LYS A 109 -1.60 7.70 -13.49
N GLY A 110 -0.90 7.84 -12.37
CA GLY A 110 -1.33 7.28 -11.11
C GLY A 110 -0.26 6.45 -10.41
N THR A 111 -0.67 5.79 -9.35
CA THR A 111 0.23 5.02 -8.48
C THR A 111 -0.39 3.68 -8.14
N ARG A 112 0.45 2.66 -8.09
CA ARG A 112 0.07 1.33 -7.64
C ARG A 112 1.00 0.93 -6.49
N VAL A 113 0.42 0.65 -5.33
CA VAL A 113 1.17 0.16 -4.17
C VAL A 113 0.77 -1.28 -3.93
N SER A 114 1.74 -2.17 -3.88
CA SER A 114 1.51 -3.60 -3.67
C SER A 114 2.23 -4.05 -2.40
N VAL A 115 1.52 -4.76 -1.55
CA VAL A 115 2.07 -5.39 -0.35
C VAL A 115 1.95 -6.89 -0.52
N THR A 116 3.06 -7.59 -0.45
CA THR A 116 3.12 -9.05 -0.57
C THR A 116 3.45 -9.64 0.80
N LEU A 117 2.61 -10.55 1.25
CA LEU A 117 2.74 -11.20 2.55
C LEU A 117 2.78 -12.71 2.38
N PRO A 118 3.54 -13.44 3.23
CA PRO A 118 3.52 -14.89 3.17
C PRO A 118 2.15 -15.42 3.59
N LEU A 119 1.67 -16.44 2.89
CA LEU A 119 0.43 -17.10 3.27
C LEU A 119 0.63 -17.88 4.57
N TRP A 120 -0.39 -17.83 5.43
CA TRP A 120 -0.42 -18.73 6.56
C TRP A 120 -0.71 -20.13 6.04
N LYS A 121 0.19 -21.06 6.36
CA LYS A 121 -0.01 -22.46 6.03
C LYS A 121 -0.22 -23.20 7.34
N LYS A 122 -1.37 -23.87 7.44
CA LYS A 122 -1.57 -24.79 8.55
C LYS A 122 -0.43 -25.79 8.48
N GLU A 123 0.31 -25.94 9.58
CA GLU A 123 1.35 -26.94 9.63
C GLU A 123 0.68 -28.29 9.42
N ALA A 124 0.86 -28.80 8.19
CA ALA A 124 0.30 -30.09 7.88
C ALA A 124 1.07 -31.14 8.65
N ASP A 125 0.40 -31.75 9.55
CA ASP A 125 0.98 -32.92 10.21
C ASP A 125 2.28 -32.63 10.93
N ALA A 126 2.38 -31.41 11.37
CA ALA A 126 3.49 -31.11 12.25
C ALA A 126 3.41 -32.06 13.47
#